data_1805d9f52fb8ac83407210b2eb6d6605
#
_entry.id   1805d9f52fb8ac83407210b2eb6d6605
#
_cell.length_a   1.000
_cell.length_b   1.000
_cell.length_c   1.000
_cell.angle_alpha   90.00
_cell.angle_beta   90.00
_cell.angle_gamma   90.00
#
_symmetry.space_group_name_H-M   'P 1'
#
loop_
_entity.id
_entity.type
_entity.pdbx_description
1 polymer ?
#
loop_
_entity_poly.entity_id
_entity_poly.type
_entity_poly.pdbx_seq_one_letter_code
_entity_poly.pdbx_strand_id
1 'polypeptide(L)'
;MLGKVSVCTVKRYLCKNNLHGRVASKKPLLNSVQIKKRIRWCKAYSLFTTTDWSKVIFSDECRVEKHSSLRKFVRRPINDRFKSRYVTKTIRYGGYSVLVWGIIKADGKRMLVRCPQILNSTEYQSVLSRGLLGSYSPDEIFMQDGAPCHRSSSTLSYLDSKYICVLSDWPPQSPDLNIIEHLWCLMKDKVAKIITFSSLFYY
;
A
#
# COMPACT_ATOMS: atom_id res chain seq x y z
N MET A 1 18.79 -31.04 38.34
CA MET A 1 17.35 -30.80 38.06
C MET A 1 17.16 -29.33 37.71
N LEU A 2 16.84 -29.03 36.47
CA LEU A 2 16.49 -27.65 36.08
C LEU A 2 15.10 -27.34 36.66
N GLY A 3 15.03 -26.40 37.61
CA GLY A 3 13.78 -25.98 38.26
C GLY A 3 12.77 -25.46 37.22
N LYS A 4 11.52 -25.89 37.31
CA LYS A 4 10.41 -25.41 36.46
C LYS A 4 10.17 -23.93 36.77
N VAL A 5 10.55 -23.07 35.86
CA VAL A 5 10.29 -21.61 35.93
C VAL A 5 8.88 -21.32 35.44
N SER A 6 8.12 -20.46 36.14
CA SER A 6 6.77 -20.08 35.70
C SER A 6 6.80 -19.20 34.42
N VAL A 7 5.75 -19.31 33.60
CA VAL A 7 5.58 -18.48 32.40
C VAL A 7 5.61 -16.98 32.76
N CYS A 8 5.05 -16.59 33.91
CA CYS A 8 5.08 -15.20 34.36
C CYS A 8 6.50 -14.72 34.68
N THR A 9 7.32 -15.56 35.26
CA THR A 9 8.74 -15.23 35.53
C THR A 9 9.52 -15.05 34.26
N VAL A 10 9.32 -15.94 33.25
CA VAL A 10 9.94 -15.82 31.94
C VAL A 10 9.51 -14.52 31.23
N LYS A 11 8.20 -14.20 31.20
CA LYS A 11 7.70 -12.94 30.61
C LYS A 11 8.31 -11.71 31.28
N ARG A 12 8.40 -11.71 32.61
CA ARG A 12 9.00 -10.60 33.37
C ARG A 12 10.48 -10.42 33.04
N TYR A 13 11.21 -11.53 32.95
CA TYR A 13 12.62 -11.53 32.57
C TYR A 13 12.83 -11.02 31.17
N LEU A 14 12.02 -11.46 30.19
CA LEU A 14 12.06 -10.96 28.83
C LEU A 14 11.78 -9.45 28.77
N CYS A 15 10.75 -8.96 29.47
CA CYS A 15 10.45 -7.53 29.55
C CYS A 15 11.60 -6.71 30.15
N LYS A 16 12.26 -7.20 31.21
CA LYS A 16 13.44 -6.55 31.80
C LYS A 16 14.61 -6.42 30.81
N ASN A 17 14.69 -7.33 29.83
CA ASN A 17 15.69 -7.30 28.76
C ASN A 17 15.15 -6.65 27.47
N ASN A 18 14.14 -5.79 27.56
CA ASN A 18 13.52 -5.09 26.43
C ASN A 18 12.91 -6.01 25.35
N LEU A 19 12.66 -7.27 25.64
CA LEU A 19 12.01 -8.23 24.76
C LEU A 19 10.50 -8.28 25.05
N HIS A 20 9.77 -7.32 24.52
CA HIS A 20 8.33 -7.22 24.68
C HIS A 20 7.59 -8.08 23.65
N GLY A 21 6.54 -8.80 24.07
CA GLY A 21 5.66 -9.51 23.14
C GLY A 21 4.97 -8.52 22.20
N ARG A 22 5.15 -8.72 20.90
CA ARG A 22 4.53 -7.90 19.83
C ARG A 22 3.87 -8.80 18.80
N VAL A 23 2.86 -8.27 18.11
CA VAL A 23 2.29 -8.96 16.96
C VAL A 23 3.29 -8.86 15.81
N ALA A 24 3.66 -9.99 15.22
CA ALA A 24 4.56 -10.03 14.08
C ALA A 24 3.97 -9.25 12.89
N SER A 25 4.80 -8.41 12.27
CA SER A 25 4.42 -7.70 11.05
C SER A 25 4.23 -8.70 9.90
N LYS A 26 3.12 -8.58 9.17
CA LYS A 26 2.92 -9.32 7.93
C LYS A 26 3.69 -8.63 6.82
N LYS A 27 4.72 -9.29 6.29
CA LYS A 27 5.48 -8.83 5.11
C LYS A 27 5.51 -9.95 4.07
N PRO A 28 5.54 -9.61 2.76
CA PRO A 28 5.75 -10.62 1.71
C PRO A 28 7.04 -11.40 1.94
N LEU A 29 6.99 -12.71 1.73
CA LEU A 29 8.20 -13.54 1.74
C LEU A 29 8.97 -13.28 0.45
N LEU A 30 10.15 -12.69 0.57
CA LEU A 30 11.02 -12.39 -0.55
C LEU A 30 11.94 -13.59 -0.86
N ASN A 31 12.02 -13.96 -2.12
CA ASN A 31 13.02 -14.93 -2.56
C ASN A 31 14.41 -14.26 -2.76
N SER A 32 15.46 -15.09 -2.91
CA SER A 32 16.85 -14.61 -3.02
C SER A 32 17.07 -13.66 -4.21
N VAL A 33 16.37 -13.86 -5.32
CA VAL A 33 16.46 -13.00 -6.51
C VAL A 33 15.85 -11.63 -6.24
N GLN A 34 14.69 -11.59 -5.59
CA GLN A 34 14.02 -10.34 -5.20
C GLN A 34 14.88 -9.53 -4.20
N ILE A 35 15.46 -10.22 -3.22
CA ILE A 35 16.39 -9.58 -2.27
C ILE A 35 17.58 -8.96 -3.00
N LYS A 36 18.22 -9.68 -3.91
CA LYS A 36 19.34 -9.16 -4.70
C LYS A 36 18.95 -7.94 -5.55
N LYS A 37 17.78 -7.96 -6.19
CA LYS A 37 17.25 -6.82 -6.97
C LYS A 37 17.03 -5.60 -6.08
N ARG A 38 16.42 -5.78 -4.90
CA ARG A 38 16.20 -4.70 -3.93
C ARG A 38 17.51 -4.08 -3.46
N ILE A 39 18.50 -4.91 -3.09
CA ILE A 39 19.82 -4.42 -2.67
C ILE A 39 20.51 -3.66 -3.81
N ARG A 40 20.46 -4.17 -5.04
CA ARG A 40 21.04 -3.51 -6.21
C ARG A 40 20.41 -2.13 -6.41
N TRP A 41 19.10 -2.04 -6.37
CA TRP A 41 18.36 -0.80 -6.51
C TRP A 41 18.72 0.21 -5.40
N CYS A 42 18.70 -0.22 -4.13
CA CYS A 42 19.10 0.64 -3.02
C CYS A 42 20.54 1.18 -3.17
N LYS A 43 21.46 0.36 -3.69
CA LYS A 43 22.83 0.81 -3.97
C LYS A 43 22.88 1.83 -5.11
N ALA A 44 22.12 1.63 -6.19
CA ALA A 44 22.05 2.55 -7.32
C ALA A 44 21.55 3.95 -6.92
N TYR A 45 20.59 4.00 -6.00
CA TYR A 45 20.00 5.25 -5.52
C TYR A 45 20.52 5.71 -4.15
N SER A 46 21.61 5.11 -3.65
CA SER A 46 22.18 5.43 -2.33
C SER A 46 22.75 6.85 -2.21
N LEU A 47 23.06 7.48 -3.33
CA LEU A 47 23.59 8.85 -3.39
C LEU A 47 22.48 9.89 -3.66
N PHE A 48 21.25 9.48 -3.87
CA PHE A 48 20.13 10.41 -4.02
C PHE A 48 19.95 11.21 -2.74
N THR A 49 20.00 12.53 -2.90
CA THR A 49 19.76 13.49 -1.83
C THR A 49 18.26 13.69 -1.60
N THR A 50 17.89 14.41 -0.56
CA THR A 50 16.49 14.83 -0.35
C THR A 50 15.96 15.65 -1.54
N THR A 51 16.81 16.45 -2.16
CA THR A 51 16.46 17.24 -3.37
C THR A 51 16.15 16.33 -4.56
N ASP A 52 16.92 15.26 -4.76
CA ASP A 52 16.68 14.32 -5.85
C ASP A 52 15.37 13.56 -5.63
N TRP A 53 15.14 13.07 -4.41
CA TRP A 53 13.88 12.42 -4.05
C TRP A 53 12.67 13.34 -4.11
N SER A 54 12.84 14.67 -3.92
CA SER A 54 11.76 15.63 -4.04
C SER A 54 11.23 15.79 -5.48
N LYS A 55 12.03 15.41 -6.47
CA LYS A 55 11.64 15.39 -7.88
C LYS A 55 10.88 14.11 -8.27
N VAL A 56 10.84 13.10 -7.40
CA VAL A 56 10.18 11.83 -7.71
C VAL A 56 8.67 11.94 -7.49
N ILE A 57 7.92 11.64 -8.54
CA ILE A 57 6.47 11.45 -8.48
C ILE A 57 6.21 9.99 -8.18
N PHE A 58 5.72 9.68 -7.00
CA PHE A 58 5.35 8.32 -6.61
C PHE A 58 3.93 8.01 -7.05
N SER A 59 3.75 6.87 -7.71
CA SER A 59 2.43 6.40 -8.16
C SER A 59 2.14 4.97 -7.74
N ASP A 60 0.87 4.62 -7.68
CA ASP A 60 0.41 3.26 -7.39
C ASP A 60 -1.10 3.13 -7.59
N GLU A 61 -1.61 1.88 -7.62
CA GLU A 61 -3.02 1.54 -7.61
C GLU A 61 -3.48 1.09 -6.23
N CYS A 62 -4.67 1.55 -5.86
CA CYS A 62 -5.29 1.17 -4.61
C CYS A 62 -6.71 0.67 -4.83
N ARG A 63 -7.02 -0.51 -4.31
CA ARG A 63 -8.41 -0.99 -4.21
C ARG A 63 -9.04 -0.52 -2.92
N VAL A 64 -10.11 0.25 -3.05
CA VAL A 64 -10.93 0.74 -1.93
C VAL A 64 -12.20 -0.08 -1.88
N GLU A 65 -12.44 -0.76 -0.78
CA GLU A 65 -13.60 -1.64 -0.57
C GLU A 65 -14.58 -0.99 0.41
N LYS A 66 -15.88 -1.08 0.10
CA LYS A 66 -16.94 -0.56 0.98
C LYS A 66 -16.93 -1.24 2.36
N HIS A 67 -16.58 -2.50 2.40
CA HIS A 67 -16.50 -3.29 3.63
C HIS A 67 -15.06 -3.70 3.90
N SER A 68 -14.20 -2.70 4.14
CA SER A 68 -12.85 -2.98 4.65
C SER A 68 -12.99 -3.75 5.96
N SER A 69 -12.35 -4.90 6.04
CA SER A 69 -12.29 -5.74 7.25
C SER A 69 -11.35 -5.10 8.28
N LEU A 70 -11.67 -3.90 8.74
CA LEU A 70 -11.04 -3.36 9.93
C LEU A 70 -11.27 -4.38 11.06
N ARG A 71 -10.20 -4.85 11.66
CA ARG A 71 -10.31 -5.75 12.82
C ARG A 71 -11.05 -5.02 13.93
N LYS A 72 -12.35 -5.30 14.06
CA LYS A 72 -13.15 -4.78 15.15
C LYS A 72 -12.83 -5.57 16.41
N PHE A 73 -12.24 -4.94 17.39
CA PHE A 73 -12.12 -5.52 18.72
C PHE A 73 -13.48 -5.44 19.41
N VAL A 74 -14.00 -6.59 19.83
CA VAL A 74 -15.23 -6.66 20.61
C VAL A 74 -14.92 -7.25 21.98
N ARG A 75 -15.51 -6.70 23.03
CA ARG A 75 -15.52 -7.31 24.36
C ARG A 75 -16.75 -8.20 24.47
N ARG A 76 -16.58 -9.48 24.71
CA ARG A 76 -17.65 -10.47 24.77
C ARG A 76 -17.42 -11.48 25.87
N PRO A 77 -18.49 -12.07 26.45
CA PRO A 77 -18.38 -13.22 27.35
C PRO A 77 -17.75 -14.44 26.69
N ILE A 78 -17.26 -15.36 27.50
CA ILE A 78 -16.80 -16.67 27.05
C ILE A 78 -18.00 -17.39 26.41
N ASN A 79 -17.79 -18.10 25.31
CA ASN A 79 -18.79 -18.85 24.51
C ASN A 79 -19.77 -18.01 23.67
N ASP A 80 -19.69 -16.69 23.68
CA ASP A 80 -20.59 -15.80 22.92
C ASP A 80 -20.02 -15.40 21.54
N ARG A 81 -19.03 -16.11 21.02
CA ARG A 81 -18.30 -15.75 19.80
C ARG A 81 -19.19 -15.57 18.58
N PHE A 82 -20.25 -16.31 18.47
CA PHE A 82 -21.12 -16.38 17.29
C PHE A 82 -22.42 -15.60 17.43
N LYS A 83 -22.67 -14.94 18.57
CA LYS A 83 -23.85 -14.06 18.69
C LYS A 83 -23.73 -12.90 17.71
N SER A 84 -24.81 -12.56 17.02
CA SER A 84 -24.85 -11.57 15.90
C SER A 84 -24.24 -10.21 16.27
N ARG A 85 -24.42 -9.76 17.51
CA ARG A 85 -23.84 -8.50 18.05
C ARG A 85 -22.32 -8.50 18.13
N TYR A 86 -21.66 -9.69 18.13
CA TYR A 86 -20.21 -9.83 18.22
C TYR A 86 -19.57 -10.31 16.90
N VAL A 87 -20.39 -10.54 15.86
CA VAL A 87 -19.93 -11.01 14.55
C VAL A 87 -19.90 -9.85 13.58
N THR A 88 -18.78 -9.68 12.90
CA THR A 88 -18.73 -8.77 11.76
C THR A 88 -19.35 -9.48 10.55
N LYS A 89 -20.44 -8.92 10.00
CA LYS A 89 -21.10 -9.47 8.82
C LYS A 89 -20.09 -9.42 7.65
N THR A 90 -19.79 -10.56 7.06
CA THR A 90 -19.02 -10.67 5.82
C THR A 90 -19.98 -10.82 4.66
N ILE A 91 -19.77 -10.06 3.59
CA ILE A 91 -20.56 -10.19 2.36
C ILE A 91 -19.83 -11.18 1.46
N ARG A 92 -20.52 -12.26 1.06
CA ARG A 92 -20.03 -13.18 0.04
C ARG A 92 -19.95 -12.41 -1.29
N TYR A 93 -18.86 -12.56 -2.05
CA TYR A 93 -18.59 -11.86 -3.30
C TYR A 93 -18.34 -10.34 -3.14
N GLY A 94 -17.42 -9.98 -2.22
CA GLY A 94 -16.77 -8.69 -2.11
C GLY A 94 -17.68 -7.52 -2.42
N GLY A 95 -18.10 -6.82 -1.44
CA GLY A 95 -18.91 -5.63 -1.63
C GLY A 95 -18.34 -4.68 -2.68
N TYR A 96 -19.00 -3.58 -2.92
CA TYR A 96 -18.57 -2.54 -3.86
C TYR A 96 -17.11 -2.19 -3.64
N SER A 97 -16.27 -2.39 -4.65
CA SER A 97 -14.87 -1.97 -4.65
C SER A 97 -14.59 -1.04 -5.83
N VAL A 98 -13.77 -0.04 -5.58
CA VAL A 98 -13.29 0.91 -6.59
C VAL A 98 -11.79 0.76 -6.68
N LEU A 99 -11.27 0.58 -7.89
CA LEU A 99 -9.85 0.68 -8.16
C LEU A 99 -9.53 2.15 -8.47
N VAL A 100 -8.54 2.70 -7.79
CA VAL A 100 -8.05 4.06 -8.03
C VAL A 100 -6.55 4.00 -8.25
N TRP A 101 -6.09 4.82 -9.15
CA TRP A 101 -4.68 5.13 -9.34
C TRP A 101 -4.41 6.52 -8.79
N GLY A 102 -3.23 6.75 -8.25
CA GLY A 102 -2.87 8.06 -7.74
C GLY A 102 -1.39 8.36 -7.80
N ILE A 103 -1.08 9.64 -7.64
CA ILE A 103 0.28 10.16 -7.47
C ILE A 103 0.39 11.02 -6.23
N ILE A 104 1.61 11.11 -5.71
CA ILE A 104 2.01 12.05 -4.67
C ILE A 104 3.37 12.65 -5.03
N LYS A 105 3.51 13.96 -4.83
CA LYS A 105 4.72 14.75 -5.01
C LYS A 105 5.20 15.35 -3.69
N ALA A 106 6.45 15.74 -3.62
CA ALA A 106 7.07 16.35 -2.43
C ALA A 106 6.43 17.69 -2.04
N ASP A 107 5.92 18.45 -3.02
CA ASP A 107 5.18 19.71 -2.79
C ASP A 107 3.77 19.52 -2.23
N GLY A 108 3.37 18.26 -1.97
CA GLY A 108 2.06 17.88 -1.47
C GLY A 108 0.99 17.77 -2.56
N LYS A 109 1.31 18.04 -3.82
CA LYS A 109 0.38 17.78 -4.93
C LYS A 109 0.08 16.30 -5.05
N ARG A 110 -1.16 15.99 -5.31
CA ARG A 110 -1.70 14.64 -5.43
C ARG A 110 -2.83 14.62 -6.45
N MET A 111 -2.88 13.54 -7.20
CA MET A 111 -3.96 13.27 -8.14
C MET A 111 -4.55 11.90 -7.84
N LEU A 112 -5.83 11.75 -8.07
CA LEU A 112 -6.54 10.49 -7.93
C LEU A 112 -7.41 10.28 -9.16
N VAL A 113 -7.26 9.14 -9.81
CA VAL A 113 -8.01 8.77 -11.01
C VAL A 113 -8.71 7.44 -10.76
N ARG A 114 -10.03 7.38 -10.99
CA ARG A 114 -10.76 6.13 -10.96
C ARG A 114 -10.37 5.26 -12.14
N CYS A 115 -10.02 4.01 -11.87
CA CYS A 115 -9.64 3.01 -12.86
C CYS A 115 -10.79 2.02 -13.13
N PRO A 116 -10.80 1.36 -14.31
CA PRO A 116 -11.59 0.15 -14.51
C PRO A 116 -11.11 -0.96 -13.56
N GLN A 117 -11.94 -1.98 -13.34
CA GLN A 117 -11.63 -3.07 -12.40
C GLN A 117 -10.43 -3.92 -12.84
N ILE A 118 -10.16 -3.97 -14.14
CA ILE A 118 -9.02 -4.63 -14.76
C ILE A 118 -8.23 -3.54 -15.50
N LEU A 119 -6.94 -3.44 -15.22
CA LEU A 119 -6.07 -2.44 -15.81
C LEU A 119 -5.13 -3.14 -16.81
N ASN A 120 -5.40 -2.97 -18.09
CA ASN A 120 -4.50 -3.34 -19.18
C ASN A 120 -3.65 -2.13 -19.62
N SER A 121 -2.76 -2.30 -20.59
CA SER A 121 -1.85 -1.25 -21.03
C SER A 121 -2.57 -0.03 -21.61
N THR A 122 -3.63 -0.23 -22.39
CA THR A 122 -4.43 0.85 -22.98
C THR A 122 -5.15 1.65 -21.91
N GLU A 123 -5.78 0.95 -20.96
CA GLU A 123 -6.45 1.58 -19.83
C GLU A 123 -5.46 2.34 -18.95
N TYR A 124 -4.27 1.77 -18.73
CA TYR A 124 -3.23 2.43 -17.97
C TYR A 124 -2.74 3.72 -18.64
N GLN A 125 -2.50 3.72 -19.97
CA GLN A 125 -2.15 4.92 -20.71
C GLN A 125 -3.25 5.99 -20.61
N SER A 126 -4.52 5.60 -20.65
CA SER A 126 -5.65 6.51 -20.41
C SER A 126 -5.61 7.12 -19.00
N VAL A 127 -5.26 6.32 -17.97
CA VAL A 127 -5.08 6.80 -16.60
C VAL A 127 -3.92 7.80 -16.51
N LEU A 128 -2.78 7.49 -17.11
CA LEU A 128 -1.61 8.39 -17.18
C LEU A 128 -1.95 9.71 -17.87
N SER A 129 -2.69 9.65 -18.96
CA SER A 129 -3.13 10.86 -19.68
C SER A 129 -3.97 11.77 -18.79
N ARG A 130 -4.89 11.22 -18.02
CA ARG A 130 -5.79 11.99 -17.14
C ARG A 130 -5.14 12.45 -15.84
N GLY A 131 -4.19 11.69 -15.32
CA GLY A 131 -3.68 11.89 -13.96
C GLY A 131 -2.24 12.39 -13.88
N LEU A 132 -1.39 12.07 -14.86
CA LEU A 132 0.02 12.43 -14.85
C LEU A 132 0.34 13.63 -15.74
N LEU A 133 -0.09 13.61 -17.00
CA LEU A 133 0.39 14.57 -18.01
C LEU A 133 0.13 16.03 -17.63
N GLY A 134 -1.02 16.35 -17.04
CA GLY A 134 -1.36 17.73 -16.63
C GLY A 134 -0.60 18.24 -15.40
N SER A 135 0.15 17.37 -14.72
CA SER A 135 0.89 17.71 -13.50
C SER A 135 2.38 17.42 -13.58
N TYR A 136 2.86 16.80 -14.66
CA TYR A 136 4.25 16.43 -14.85
C TYR A 136 5.09 17.63 -15.33
N SER A 137 6.28 17.79 -14.76
CA SER A 137 7.29 18.76 -15.18
C SER A 137 8.54 18.05 -15.70
N PRO A 138 9.27 18.60 -16.69
CA PRO A 138 10.42 17.92 -17.32
C PRO A 138 11.58 17.57 -16.39
N ASP A 139 11.68 18.23 -15.25
CA ASP A 139 12.71 17.99 -14.22
C ASP A 139 12.28 16.92 -13.19
N GLU A 140 11.07 16.38 -13.30
CA GLU A 140 10.53 15.34 -12.43
C GLU A 140 10.81 13.94 -12.98
N ILE A 141 10.80 12.97 -12.08
CA ILE A 141 11.03 11.55 -12.37
C ILE A 141 9.78 10.78 -11.94
N PHE A 142 9.15 10.11 -12.89
CA PHE A 142 7.94 9.34 -12.62
C PHE A 142 8.29 7.93 -12.12
N MET A 143 7.80 7.53 -10.95
CA MET A 143 7.94 6.20 -10.40
C MET A 143 6.66 5.40 -10.61
N GLN A 144 6.79 4.24 -11.23
CA GLN A 144 5.79 3.19 -11.33
C GLN A 144 6.39 1.84 -10.95
N ASP A 145 5.56 0.90 -10.50
CA ASP A 145 6.02 -0.46 -10.20
C ASP A 145 6.20 -1.33 -11.47
N GLY A 146 6.58 -2.59 -11.26
CA GLY A 146 6.83 -3.54 -12.33
C GLY A 146 5.61 -4.32 -12.81
N ALA A 147 4.38 -3.82 -12.67
CA ALA A 147 3.19 -4.50 -13.17
C ALA A 147 3.24 -4.73 -14.68
N PRO A 148 2.63 -5.81 -15.22
CA PRO A 148 2.71 -6.12 -16.65
C PRO A 148 2.24 -4.99 -17.56
N CYS A 149 1.17 -4.27 -17.19
CA CYS A 149 0.66 -3.13 -17.96
C CYS A 149 1.60 -1.94 -17.94
N HIS A 150 2.40 -1.74 -16.87
CA HIS A 150 3.39 -0.67 -16.78
C HIS A 150 4.64 -0.95 -17.62
N ARG A 151 5.01 -2.23 -17.74
CA ARG A 151 6.22 -2.67 -18.44
C ARG A 151 5.97 -3.09 -19.88
N SER A 152 4.75 -3.01 -20.38
CA SER A 152 4.45 -3.31 -21.79
C SER A 152 5.19 -2.35 -22.71
N SER A 153 5.62 -2.83 -23.89
CA SER A 153 6.29 -1.99 -24.88
C SER A 153 5.44 -0.79 -25.29
N SER A 154 4.12 -0.97 -25.40
CA SER A 154 3.20 0.12 -25.73
C SER A 154 3.15 1.21 -24.67
N THR A 155 3.18 0.85 -23.38
CA THR A 155 3.22 1.84 -22.28
C THR A 155 4.56 2.55 -22.23
N LEU A 156 5.67 1.82 -22.38
CA LEU A 156 7.00 2.44 -22.40
C LEU A 156 7.15 3.41 -23.58
N SER A 157 6.73 3.02 -24.79
CA SER A 157 6.72 3.91 -25.95
C SER A 157 5.80 5.13 -25.76
N TYR A 158 4.65 4.94 -25.08
CA TYR A 158 3.76 6.05 -24.73
C TYR A 158 4.45 7.07 -23.80
N LEU A 159 5.09 6.61 -22.72
CA LEU A 159 5.82 7.47 -21.78
C LEU A 159 6.98 8.21 -22.47
N ASP A 160 7.74 7.51 -23.31
CA ASP A 160 8.82 8.07 -24.11
C ASP A 160 8.30 9.16 -25.06
N SER A 161 7.21 8.90 -25.78
CA SER A 161 6.56 9.87 -26.68
C SER A 161 6.07 11.14 -25.97
N LYS A 162 5.92 11.09 -24.64
CA LYS A 162 5.54 12.22 -23.77
C LYS A 162 6.73 12.82 -23.03
N TYR A 163 7.95 12.37 -23.33
CA TYR A 163 9.19 12.80 -22.69
C TYR A 163 9.16 12.64 -21.16
N ILE A 164 8.51 11.57 -20.66
CA ILE A 164 8.42 11.29 -19.23
C ILE A 164 9.62 10.47 -18.80
N CYS A 165 10.45 11.04 -17.93
CA CYS A 165 11.55 10.34 -17.29
C CYS A 165 11.01 9.34 -16.25
N VAL A 166 11.24 8.05 -16.46
CA VAL A 166 10.78 6.99 -15.54
C VAL A 166 11.92 6.54 -14.64
N LEU A 167 11.63 6.42 -13.33
CA LEU A 167 12.58 5.87 -12.36
C LEU A 167 12.87 4.41 -12.71
N SER A 168 14.13 4.09 -13.04
CA SER A 168 14.49 2.79 -13.58
C SER A 168 14.53 1.68 -12.51
N ASP A 169 14.32 0.46 -12.97
CA ASP A 169 14.57 -0.78 -12.22
C ASP A 169 13.87 -0.91 -10.86
N TRP A 170 12.64 -0.33 -10.72
CA TRP A 170 11.89 -0.47 -9.48
C TRP A 170 11.82 -1.95 -9.05
N PRO A 171 12.24 -2.27 -7.81
CA PRO A 171 12.37 -3.65 -7.38
C PRO A 171 11.00 -4.29 -7.11
N PRO A 172 10.84 -5.59 -7.41
CA PRO A 172 9.59 -6.29 -7.19
C PRO A 172 9.25 -6.39 -5.70
N GLN A 173 7.95 -6.43 -5.39
CA GLN A 173 7.41 -6.57 -4.03
C GLN A 173 8.02 -5.59 -3.02
N SER A 174 8.03 -4.30 -3.39
CA SER A 174 8.65 -3.23 -2.61
C SER A 174 7.68 -2.11 -2.21
N PRO A 175 6.50 -2.44 -1.64
CA PRO A 175 5.58 -1.40 -1.16
C PRO A 175 6.18 -0.55 -0.03
N ASP A 176 7.16 -1.11 0.71
CA ASP A 176 7.89 -0.42 1.77
C ASP A 176 8.81 0.71 1.27
N LEU A 177 9.11 0.75 -0.03
CA LEU A 177 9.87 1.82 -0.68
C LEU A 177 8.95 2.88 -1.30
N ASN A 178 7.65 2.59 -1.46
CA ASN A 178 6.69 3.51 -2.07
C ASN A 178 5.94 4.30 -1.01
N ILE A 179 6.20 5.60 -0.92
CA ILE A 179 5.60 6.48 0.10
C ILE A 179 4.08 6.60 -0.04
N ILE A 180 3.51 6.37 -1.24
CA ILE A 180 2.07 6.48 -1.50
C ILE A 180 1.27 5.41 -0.74
N GLU A 181 1.88 4.30 -0.37
CA GLU A 181 1.25 3.24 0.42
C GLU A 181 0.78 3.74 1.79
N HIS A 182 1.53 4.67 2.38
CA HIS A 182 1.10 5.33 3.61
C HIS A 182 -0.15 6.20 3.39
N LEU A 183 -0.22 6.90 2.25
CA LEU A 183 -1.39 7.68 1.87
C LEU A 183 -2.62 6.78 1.67
N TRP A 184 -2.43 5.60 1.05
CA TRP A 184 -3.49 4.60 0.89
C TRP A 184 -4.03 4.11 2.23
N CYS A 185 -3.16 3.88 3.19
CA CYS A 185 -3.55 3.50 4.54
C CYS A 185 -4.44 4.57 5.19
N LEU A 186 -4.00 5.82 5.17
CA LEU A 186 -4.76 6.96 5.71
C LEU A 186 -6.10 7.17 4.99
N MET A 187 -6.12 7.03 3.66
CA MET A 187 -7.34 7.15 2.87
C MET A 187 -8.35 6.05 3.21
N LYS A 188 -7.90 4.79 3.27
CA LYS A 188 -8.75 3.65 3.63
C LYS A 188 -9.34 3.81 5.03
N ASP A 189 -8.58 4.29 5.98
CA ASP A 189 -9.05 4.56 7.34
C ASP A 189 -10.13 5.66 7.38
N LYS A 190 -9.95 6.74 6.62
CA LYS A 190 -10.95 7.81 6.50
C LYS A 190 -12.24 7.31 5.84
N VAL A 191 -12.12 6.59 4.72
CA VAL A 191 -13.28 6.03 4.01
C VAL A 191 -14.04 5.05 4.91
N ALA A 192 -13.36 4.19 5.64
CA ALA A 192 -13.99 3.25 6.57
C ALA A 192 -14.77 3.98 7.69
N LYS A 193 -14.24 5.08 8.22
CA LYS A 193 -14.93 5.91 9.22
C LYS A 193 -16.19 6.55 8.64
N ILE A 194 -16.13 7.13 7.45
CA ILE A 194 -17.28 7.75 6.76
C ILE A 194 -18.38 6.72 6.53
N ILE A 195 -18.04 5.54 6.00
CA ILE A 195 -19.00 4.47 5.72
C ILE A 195 -19.67 3.97 7.02
N THR A 196 -18.88 3.82 8.09
CA THR A 196 -19.41 3.42 9.42
C THR A 196 -20.35 4.47 9.97
N PHE A 197 -20.04 5.75 9.82
CA PHE A 197 -20.88 6.86 10.29
C PHE A 197 -22.20 6.90 9.51
N SER A 198 -22.15 6.82 8.19
CA SER A 198 -23.37 6.79 7.35
C SER A 198 -24.29 5.64 7.68
N SER A 199 -23.75 4.47 8.03
CA SER A 199 -24.57 3.30 8.40
C SER A 199 -25.30 3.44 9.75
N LEU A 200 -24.95 4.41 10.58
CA LEU A 200 -25.60 4.68 11.86
C LEU A 200 -26.89 5.51 11.71
N PHE A 201 -27.10 6.17 10.57
CA PHE A 201 -28.26 7.03 10.31
C PHE A 201 -29.34 6.38 9.45
N TYR A 202 -29.20 5.10 9.07
CA TYR A 202 -30.16 4.34 8.27
C TYR A 202 -30.85 3.23 9.07
N TYR A 203 -30.99 3.37 10.41
CA TYR A 203 -31.82 2.50 11.27
C TYR A 203 -32.77 3.35 12.10
#